data_86fb6e2f6764a63080574afe02b97282
#
_entry.id   86fb6e2f6764a63080574afe02b97282
#
_cell.length_a   1.000
_cell.length_b   1.000
_cell.length_c   1.000
_cell.angle_alpha   90.00
_cell.angle_beta   90.00
_cell.angle_gamma   90.00
#
_symmetry.space_group_name_H-M   'P 1'
#
loop_
_entity.id
_entity.type
_entity.pdbx_description
1 polymer ?
#
loop_
_entity_poly.entity_id
_entity_poly.type
_entity_poly.pdbx_seq_one_letter_code
_entity_poly.pdbx_strand_id
1 'polypeptide(L)'
;KTYSYDNDSSCYTVEEPLSESLLKTMRYTENTIEELVLENNKDTFSYTFSTYYDKNKPKYNKSIIILGDEPSSDSRYEEYYYYDNNGNNTKKIHHDLNTGQREETYKFNDTDYKEAVNLVPSSDYKQNIECSLKQTVNDTLITRITLNGVLNRVMKEYIDGKKKIKEELDNDMTLVNKKTEYEENGLKVNVNHTIRSTGYSTDSIYYKGNKKVKHIYNSDYNGTITLEISEYDEQGNIVKKTKKLRWPSDK
;
A
#
# COMPACT_ATOMS: atom_id res chain seq x y z
N LYS A 1 15.24 -17.61 -1.11
CA LYS A 1 15.25 -16.72 -2.29
C LYS A 1 16.42 -17.07 -3.19
N THR A 2 16.15 -17.29 -4.45
CA THR A 2 17.15 -17.51 -5.50
C THR A 2 17.11 -16.34 -6.45
N TYR A 3 18.28 -15.86 -6.88
CA TYR A 3 18.42 -14.75 -7.83
C TYR A 3 19.09 -15.27 -9.10
N SER A 4 18.50 -14.96 -10.25
CA SER A 4 19.08 -15.22 -11.56
C SER A 4 19.07 -13.94 -12.39
N TYR A 5 20.13 -13.72 -13.17
CA TYR A 5 20.31 -12.52 -13.99
C TYR A 5 20.40 -12.93 -15.47
N ASP A 6 19.78 -12.13 -16.33
CA ASP A 6 19.96 -12.26 -17.78
C ASP A 6 21.37 -11.83 -18.19
N ASN A 7 21.82 -12.27 -19.37
CA ASN A 7 23.19 -12.08 -19.83
C ASN A 7 23.68 -10.62 -19.91
N ASP A 8 22.74 -9.66 -20.02
CA ASP A 8 23.03 -8.21 -20.07
C ASP A 8 22.85 -7.50 -18.71
N SER A 9 22.49 -8.23 -17.65
CA SER A 9 22.22 -7.73 -16.30
C SER A 9 21.10 -6.69 -16.20
N SER A 10 20.35 -6.46 -17.28
CA SER A 10 19.22 -5.50 -17.32
C SER A 10 17.93 -6.07 -16.75
N CYS A 11 17.85 -7.39 -16.63
CA CYS A 11 16.75 -8.14 -16.11
C CYS A 11 17.21 -9.14 -15.04
N TYR A 12 16.45 -9.28 -13.97
CA TYR A 12 16.71 -10.33 -12.99
C TYR A 12 15.40 -10.96 -12.50
N THR A 13 15.49 -12.21 -12.14
CA THR A 13 14.39 -13.00 -11.59
C THR A 13 14.68 -13.38 -10.15
N VAL A 14 13.67 -13.29 -9.29
CA VAL A 14 13.73 -13.72 -7.90
C VAL A 14 12.71 -14.81 -7.71
N GLU A 15 13.14 -15.97 -7.22
CA GLU A 15 12.27 -17.05 -6.80
C GLU A 15 12.23 -17.12 -5.28
N GLU A 16 11.04 -17.18 -4.71
CA GLU A 16 10.81 -17.24 -3.27
C GLU A 16 9.73 -18.27 -2.95
N PRO A 17 10.06 -19.38 -2.29
CA PRO A 17 9.03 -20.26 -1.76
C PRO A 17 8.27 -19.54 -0.65
N LEU A 18 6.95 -19.46 -0.80
CA LEU A 18 6.04 -18.87 0.20
C LEU A 18 5.56 -19.93 1.19
N SER A 19 5.39 -21.18 0.72
CA SER A 19 5.04 -22.36 1.51
C SER A 19 5.52 -23.62 0.78
N GLU A 20 5.20 -24.81 1.30
CA GLU A 20 5.50 -26.11 0.63
C GLU A 20 4.80 -26.24 -0.75
N SER A 21 3.64 -25.57 -0.92
CA SER A 21 2.84 -25.65 -2.15
C SER A 21 2.88 -24.37 -3.01
N LEU A 22 3.38 -23.25 -2.49
CA LEU A 22 3.35 -21.97 -3.19
C LEU A 22 4.76 -21.47 -3.52
N LEU A 23 5.01 -21.26 -4.81
CA LEU A 23 6.23 -20.62 -5.33
C LEU A 23 5.89 -19.28 -5.94
N LYS A 24 6.58 -18.24 -5.48
CA LYS A 24 6.54 -16.88 -6.04
C LYS A 24 7.75 -16.64 -6.93
N THR A 25 7.51 -16.23 -8.17
CA THR A 25 8.52 -15.78 -9.10
C THR A 25 8.29 -14.31 -9.42
N MET A 26 9.32 -13.49 -9.31
CA MET A 26 9.29 -12.08 -9.68
C MET A 26 10.34 -11.80 -10.73
N ARG A 27 9.95 -11.20 -11.84
CA ARG A 27 10.85 -10.76 -12.90
C ARG A 27 10.87 -9.24 -12.95
N TYR A 28 12.05 -8.68 -12.91
CA TYR A 28 12.30 -7.25 -12.92
C TYR A 28 13.04 -6.85 -14.19
N THR A 29 12.57 -5.77 -14.81
CA THR A 29 13.31 -5.03 -15.84
C THR A 29 13.46 -3.58 -15.41
N GLU A 30 14.04 -2.71 -16.22
CA GLU A 30 14.15 -1.28 -15.91
C GLU A 30 12.80 -0.65 -15.53
N ASN A 31 11.74 -1.00 -16.28
CA ASN A 31 10.43 -0.34 -16.16
C ASN A 31 9.26 -1.33 -15.95
N THR A 32 9.53 -2.59 -15.68
CA THR A 32 8.47 -3.59 -15.48
C THR A 32 8.75 -4.47 -14.27
N ILE A 33 7.67 -4.87 -13.61
CA ILE A 33 7.67 -5.92 -12.59
C ILE A 33 6.58 -6.92 -12.98
N GLU A 34 6.96 -8.17 -13.10
CA GLU A 34 6.06 -9.29 -13.29
C GLU A 34 6.15 -10.20 -12.06
N GLU A 35 5.03 -10.47 -11.45
CA GLU A 35 4.91 -11.36 -10.31
C GLU A 35 3.99 -12.52 -10.68
N LEU A 36 4.44 -13.74 -10.48
CA LEU A 36 3.68 -14.96 -10.67
C LEU A 36 3.76 -15.80 -9.40
N VAL A 37 2.63 -16.21 -8.87
CA VAL A 37 2.55 -17.19 -7.80
C VAL A 37 1.91 -18.46 -8.36
N LEU A 38 2.61 -19.57 -8.22
CA LEU A 38 2.15 -20.89 -8.65
C LEU A 38 1.81 -21.75 -7.43
N GLU A 39 0.72 -22.48 -7.51
CA GLU A 39 0.38 -23.54 -6.58
C GLU A 39 0.88 -24.88 -7.12
N ASN A 40 1.55 -25.68 -6.27
CA ASN A 40 2.13 -26.99 -6.63
C ASN A 40 3.00 -26.95 -7.91
N ASN A 41 3.63 -25.78 -8.20
CA ASN A 41 4.47 -25.53 -9.37
C ASN A 41 3.76 -25.73 -10.73
N LYS A 42 2.44 -25.69 -10.77
CA LYS A 42 1.67 -25.94 -12.01
C LYS A 42 0.53 -24.95 -12.23
N ASP A 43 -0.25 -24.66 -11.20
CA ASP A 43 -1.47 -23.88 -11.35
C ASP A 43 -1.21 -22.44 -10.94
N THR A 44 -1.66 -21.49 -11.76
CA THR A 44 -1.53 -20.06 -11.45
C THR A 44 -2.48 -19.69 -10.32
N PHE A 45 -1.91 -19.32 -9.17
CA PHE A 45 -2.65 -18.78 -8.04
C PHE A 45 -2.86 -17.27 -8.16
N SER A 46 -1.81 -16.54 -8.54
CA SER A 46 -1.94 -15.12 -8.87
C SER A 46 -0.91 -14.68 -9.89
N TYR A 47 -1.29 -13.70 -10.69
CA TYR A 47 -0.43 -13.04 -11.66
C TYR A 47 -0.60 -11.55 -11.57
N THR A 48 0.49 -10.81 -11.45
CA THR A 48 0.50 -9.36 -11.51
C THR A 48 1.58 -8.90 -12.48
N PHE A 49 1.21 -8.02 -13.40
CA PHE A 49 2.14 -7.38 -14.31
C PHE A 49 2.01 -5.86 -14.19
N SER A 50 3.10 -5.18 -13.93
CA SER A 50 3.14 -3.74 -13.76
C SER A 50 4.19 -3.11 -14.64
N THR A 51 3.84 -1.99 -15.28
CA THR A 51 4.80 -1.11 -15.96
C THR A 51 4.83 0.24 -15.28
N TYR A 52 5.97 0.91 -15.36
CA TYR A 52 6.23 2.18 -14.68
C TYR A 52 6.74 3.23 -15.66
N TYR A 53 6.43 4.50 -15.42
CA TYR A 53 7.13 5.64 -16.04
C TYR A 53 8.51 5.83 -15.41
N ASP A 54 8.55 5.66 -14.07
CA ASP A 54 9.75 5.58 -13.23
C ASP A 54 9.44 4.70 -12.00
N LYS A 55 10.42 4.44 -11.13
CA LYS A 55 10.29 3.51 -9.97
C LYS A 55 9.11 3.79 -9.04
N ASN A 56 8.58 5.02 -9.03
CA ASN A 56 7.51 5.44 -8.12
C ASN A 56 6.20 5.80 -8.82
N LYS A 57 6.17 5.75 -10.16
CA LYS A 57 5.00 6.16 -10.96
C LYS A 57 4.51 5.01 -11.82
N PRO A 58 3.58 4.19 -11.32
CA PRO A 58 2.97 3.13 -12.11
C PRO A 58 2.27 3.73 -13.33
N LYS A 59 2.43 3.07 -14.47
CA LYS A 59 1.77 3.41 -15.74
C LYS A 59 0.58 2.51 -16.01
N TYR A 60 0.79 1.23 -15.77
CA TYR A 60 -0.18 0.19 -16.04
C TYR A 60 0.01 -0.93 -15.01
N ASN A 61 -1.09 -1.50 -14.59
CA ASN A 61 -1.11 -2.68 -13.73
C ASN A 61 -2.19 -3.63 -14.22
N LYS A 62 -1.86 -4.91 -14.33
CA LYS A 62 -2.80 -6.00 -14.58
C LYS A 62 -2.69 -6.99 -13.44
N SER A 63 -3.80 -7.36 -12.85
CA SER A 63 -3.85 -8.35 -11.78
C SER A 63 -4.88 -9.42 -12.11
N ILE A 64 -4.51 -10.65 -11.89
CA ILE A 64 -5.37 -11.83 -11.96
C ILE A 64 -5.10 -12.61 -10.68
N ILE A 65 -6.12 -12.77 -9.85
CA ILE A 65 -6.05 -13.57 -8.63
C ILE A 65 -7.13 -14.65 -8.73
N ILE A 66 -6.71 -15.91 -8.66
CA ILE A 66 -7.60 -17.07 -8.71
C ILE A 66 -7.82 -17.52 -7.27
N LEU A 67 -9.04 -17.41 -6.79
CA LEU A 67 -9.43 -17.73 -5.41
C LEU A 67 -10.29 -19.00 -5.37
N GLY A 68 -9.64 -20.18 -5.58
CA GLY A 68 -10.30 -21.49 -5.50
C GLY A 68 -10.95 -21.94 -6.80
N ASP A 69 -11.79 -22.99 -6.72
CA ASP A 69 -12.37 -23.67 -7.88
C ASP A 69 -13.57 -22.95 -8.51
N GLU A 70 -14.07 -21.89 -7.86
CA GLU A 70 -15.23 -21.10 -8.34
C GLU A 70 -14.77 -19.90 -9.15
N PRO A 71 -14.98 -19.83 -10.48
CA PRO A 71 -14.57 -18.69 -11.31
C PRO A 71 -15.15 -17.34 -10.88
N SER A 72 -16.28 -17.36 -10.15
CA SER A 72 -16.91 -16.15 -9.60
C SER A 72 -16.12 -15.48 -8.47
N SER A 73 -15.16 -16.19 -7.86
CA SER A 73 -14.28 -15.65 -6.82
C SER A 73 -13.00 -15.03 -7.37
N ASP A 74 -12.69 -15.22 -8.65
CA ASP A 74 -11.50 -14.65 -9.28
C ASP A 74 -11.59 -13.13 -9.32
N SER A 75 -10.48 -12.46 -9.03
CA SER A 75 -10.33 -11.02 -9.22
C SER A 75 -9.42 -10.75 -10.43
N ARG A 76 -9.97 -10.14 -11.46
CA ARG A 76 -9.25 -9.84 -12.70
C ARG A 76 -9.49 -8.40 -13.09
N TYR A 77 -8.44 -7.57 -13.12
CA TYR A 77 -8.57 -6.17 -13.49
C TYR A 77 -7.32 -5.62 -14.17
N GLU A 78 -7.50 -4.50 -14.86
CA GLU A 78 -6.45 -3.67 -15.41
C GLU A 78 -6.60 -2.25 -14.89
N GLU A 79 -5.49 -1.58 -14.61
CA GLU A 79 -5.44 -0.20 -14.17
C GLU A 79 -4.46 0.60 -15.00
N TYR A 80 -4.86 1.82 -15.38
CA TYR A 80 -4.04 2.78 -16.12
C TYR A 80 -3.93 4.06 -15.31
N TYR A 81 -2.72 4.62 -15.22
CA TYR A 81 -2.41 5.79 -14.41
C TYR A 81 -1.87 6.91 -15.30
N TYR A 82 -2.35 8.12 -15.10
CA TYR A 82 -1.97 9.31 -15.84
C TYR A 82 -1.44 10.36 -14.87
N TYR A 83 -0.41 11.10 -15.29
CA TYR A 83 0.27 12.09 -14.45
C TYR A 83 0.41 13.41 -15.21
N ASP A 84 0.43 14.52 -14.47
CA ASP A 84 0.81 15.83 -14.98
C ASP A 84 2.34 15.97 -15.09
N ASN A 85 2.79 17.11 -15.61
CA ASN A 85 4.22 17.42 -15.76
C ASN A 85 4.96 17.52 -14.39
N ASN A 86 4.24 17.74 -13.29
CA ASN A 86 4.78 17.79 -11.94
C ASN A 86 4.83 16.40 -11.28
N GLY A 87 4.31 15.39 -11.97
CA GLY A 87 4.27 14.02 -11.49
C GLY A 87 3.14 13.69 -10.52
N ASN A 88 2.11 14.54 -10.44
CA ASN A 88 0.90 14.23 -9.68
C ASN A 88 -0.01 13.32 -10.50
N ASN A 89 -0.59 12.29 -9.86
CA ASN A 89 -1.57 11.45 -10.53
C ASN A 89 -2.86 12.26 -10.79
N THR A 90 -3.25 12.40 -12.06
CA THR A 90 -4.41 13.20 -12.49
C THR A 90 -5.61 12.35 -12.88
N LYS A 91 -5.37 11.12 -13.31
CA LYS A 91 -6.44 10.19 -13.71
C LYS A 91 -6.02 8.74 -13.46
N LYS A 92 -6.95 7.94 -13.01
CA LYS A 92 -6.85 6.47 -12.96
C LYS A 92 -8.03 5.88 -13.72
N ILE A 93 -7.78 4.86 -14.54
CA ILE A 93 -8.82 4.03 -15.15
C ILE A 93 -8.70 2.65 -14.52
N HIS A 94 -9.82 2.14 -14.03
CA HIS A 94 -9.95 0.76 -13.55
C HIS A 94 -10.89 0.02 -14.50
N HIS A 95 -10.47 -1.13 -14.97
CA HIS A 95 -11.23 -2.01 -15.83
C HIS A 95 -11.33 -3.39 -15.19
N ASP A 96 -12.51 -3.74 -14.72
CA ASP A 96 -12.83 -5.07 -14.21
C ASP A 96 -13.03 -6.02 -15.39
N LEU A 97 -12.14 -6.99 -15.53
CA LEU A 97 -12.14 -7.94 -16.64
C LEU A 97 -13.19 -9.04 -16.48
N ASN A 98 -13.73 -9.25 -15.27
CA ASN A 98 -14.78 -10.23 -15.03
C ASN A 98 -16.14 -9.69 -15.48
N THR A 99 -16.41 -8.42 -15.18
CA THR A 99 -17.70 -7.77 -15.49
C THR A 99 -17.67 -6.93 -16.76
N GLY A 100 -16.48 -6.61 -17.25
CA GLY A 100 -16.27 -5.64 -18.34
C GLY A 100 -16.53 -4.19 -17.92
N GLN A 101 -16.80 -3.92 -16.64
CA GLN A 101 -17.04 -2.57 -16.14
C GLN A 101 -15.76 -1.75 -16.17
N ARG A 102 -15.91 -0.49 -16.59
CA ARG A 102 -14.82 0.48 -16.61
C ARG A 102 -15.22 1.70 -15.79
N GLU A 103 -14.33 2.10 -14.88
CA GLU A 103 -14.46 3.30 -14.07
C GLU A 103 -13.27 4.24 -14.32
N GLU A 104 -13.54 5.52 -14.41
CA GLU A 104 -12.54 6.57 -14.53
C GLU A 104 -12.56 7.42 -13.27
N THR A 105 -11.41 7.58 -12.62
CA THR A 105 -11.25 8.46 -11.46
C THR A 105 -10.36 9.63 -11.84
N TYR A 106 -10.89 10.84 -11.86
CA TYR A 106 -10.16 12.08 -12.05
C TYR A 106 -9.74 12.64 -10.71
N LYS A 107 -8.50 13.13 -10.62
CA LYS A 107 -7.90 13.63 -9.37
C LYS A 107 -7.49 15.08 -9.53
N PHE A 108 -7.97 15.92 -8.63
CA PHE A 108 -7.70 17.34 -8.59
C PHE A 108 -7.08 17.71 -7.24
N ASN A 109 -5.94 18.40 -7.29
CA ASN A 109 -5.27 18.92 -6.13
C ASN A 109 -5.60 20.41 -5.96
N ASP A 110 -5.87 20.82 -4.72
CA ASP A 110 -6.18 22.19 -4.32
C ASP A 110 -7.36 22.80 -5.12
N THR A 111 -8.31 21.95 -5.50
CA THR A 111 -9.50 22.28 -6.30
C THR A 111 -10.74 21.75 -5.58
N ASP A 112 -11.80 22.53 -5.51
CA ASP A 112 -13.06 22.05 -4.96
C ASP A 112 -13.87 21.22 -5.98
N TYR A 113 -14.84 20.44 -5.48
CA TYR A 113 -15.63 19.55 -6.32
C TYR A 113 -16.48 20.31 -7.37
N LYS A 114 -17.02 21.50 -7.03
CA LYS A 114 -17.88 22.27 -7.96
C LYS A 114 -17.09 22.77 -9.16
N GLU A 115 -15.85 23.16 -8.93
CA GLU A 115 -14.93 23.54 -10.00
C GLU A 115 -14.50 22.30 -10.80
N ALA A 116 -14.07 21.23 -10.11
CA ALA A 116 -13.58 20.00 -10.72
C ALA A 116 -14.57 19.34 -11.68
N VAL A 117 -15.87 19.32 -11.36
CA VAL A 117 -16.94 18.77 -12.22
C VAL A 117 -16.94 19.39 -13.62
N ASN A 118 -16.64 20.68 -13.73
CA ASN A 118 -16.64 21.38 -15.01
C ASN A 118 -15.39 21.09 -15.87
N LEU A 119 -14.36 20.48 -15.26
CA LEU A 119 -13.10 20.14 -15.92
C LEU A 119 -13.05 18.69 -16.41
N VAL A 120 -13.99 17.85 -15.98
CA VAL A 120 -14.05 16.44 -16.38
C VAL A 120 -14.74 16.31 -17.72
N PRO A 121 -14.12 15.69 -18.74
CA PRO A 121 -14.74 15.48 -20.03
C PRO A 121 -15.92 14.50 -19.92
N SER A 122 -16.92 14.67 -20.78
CA SER A 122 -18.01 13.70 -20.90
C SER A 122 -17.48 12.32 -21.29
N SER A 123 -18.00 11.28 -20.67
CA SER A 123 -17.63 9.89 -20.91
C SER A 123 -18.84 8.97 -20.77
N ASP A 124 -18.86 7.87 -21.53
CA ASP A 124 -19.86 6.80 -21.41
C ASP A 124 -19.59 5.87 -20.22
N TYR A 125 -18.45 6.05 -19.54
CA TYR A 125 -18.07 5.25 -18.41
C TYR A 125 -18.42 5.93 -17.09
N LYS A 126 -18.56 5.13 -16.02
CA LYS A 126 -18.71 5.65 -14.68
C LYS A 126 -17.51 6.52 -14.31
N GLN A 127 -17.78 7.76 -13.93
CA GLN A 127 -16.77 8.73 -13.57
C GLN A 127 -16.81 9.00 -12.06
N ASN A 128 -15.65 9.03 -11.46
CA ASN A 128 -15.43 9.46 -10.09
C ASN A 128 -14.51 10.69 -10.09
N ILE A 129 -14.78 11.63 -9.20
CA ILE A 129 -14.00 12.86 -9.04
C ILE A 129 -13.48 12.91 -7.62
N GLU A 130 -12.16 12.75 -7.48
CA GLU A 130 -11.44 12.90 -6.21
C GLU A 130 -10.82 14.29 -6.16
N CYS A 131 -11.18 15.07 -5.16
CA CYS A 131 -10.61 16.40 -4.91
C CYS A 131 -9.90 16.41 -3.58
N SER A 132 -8.72 17.05 -3.54
CA SER A 132 -7.99 17.31 -2.31
C SER A 132 -7.86 18.81 -2.07
N LEU A 133 -8.16 19.26 -0.85
CA LEU A 133 -7.99 20.64 -0.41
C LEU A 133 -7.08 20.67 0.81
N LYS A 134 -6.05 21.52 0.76
CA LYS A 134 -5.08 21.71 1.84
C LYS A 134 -5.34 23.02 2.59
N GLN A 135 -5.24 22.95 3.90
CA GLN A 135 -5.34 24.10 4.79
C GLN A 135 -4.39 23.91 5.97
N THR A 136 -3.70 24.98 6.36
CA THR A 136 -2.91 24.99 7.60
C THR A 136 -3.70 25.69 8.70
N VAL A 137 -3.86 25.01 9.84
CA VAL A 137 -4.54 25.53 11.03
C VAL A 137 -3.68 25.20 12.24
N ASN A 138 -3.24 26.20 12.99
CA ASN A 138 -2.41 26.04 14.19
C ASN A 138 -1.23 25.07 13.95
N ASP A 139 -0.41 25.33 12.94
CA ASP A 139 0.76 24.53 12.53
C ASP A 139 0.44 23.06 12.10
N THR A 140 -0.84 22.75 11.97
CA THR A 140 -1.30 21.46 11.45
C THR A 140 -1.70 21.61 9.98
N LEU A 141 -1.05 20.89 9.09
CA LEU A 141 -1.49 20.75 7.70
C LEU A 141 -2.65 19.75 7.65
N ILE A 142 -3.81 20.22 7.23
CA ILE A 142 -5.02 19.41 7.06
C ILE A 142 -5.29 19.28 5.57
N THR A 143 -5.37 18.04 5.07
CA THR A 143 -5.81 17.74 3.70
C THR A 143 -7.15 17.03 3.77
N ARG A 144 -8.19 17.64 3.23
CA ARG A 144 -9.51 17.01 3.06
C ARG A 144 -9.60 16.43 1.66
N ILE A 145 -9.98 15.17 1.58
CA ILE A 145 -10.16 14.44 0.33
C ILE A 145 -11.63 14.09 0.20
N THR A 146 -12.25 14.56 -0.87
CA THR A 146 -13.64 14.25 -1.23
C THR A 146 -13.69 13.33 -2.44
N LEU A 147 -14.68 12.45 -2.49
CA LEU A 147 -15.00 11.63 -3.63
C LEU A 147 -16.43 11.96 -4.06
N ASN A 148 -16.62 12.42 -5.29
CA ASN A 148 -17.93 12.86 -5.82
C ASN A 148 -18.63 13.89 -4.93
N GLY A 149 -17.85 14.81 -4.35
CA GLY A 149 -18.34 15.87 -3.48
C GLY A 149 -18.62 15.45 -2.01
N VAL A 150 -18.49 14.18 -1.68
CA VAL A 150 -18.66 13.67 -0.32
C VAL A 150 -17.30 13.51 0.34
N LEU A 151 -17.18 13.91 1.62
CA LEU A 151 -15.94 13.71 2.37
C LEU A 151 -15.61 12.22 2.40
N ASN A 152 -14.43 11.86 1.95
CA ASN A 152 -13.93 10.49 1.94
C ASN A 152 -12.95 10.25 3.10
N ARG A 153 -11.97 11.16 3.26
CA ARG A 153 -10.98 11.08 4.32
C ARG A 153 -10.35 12.43 4.64
N VAL A 154 -9.75 12.53 5.82
CA VAL A 154 -8.98 13.68 6.26
C VAL A 154 -7.59 13.22 6.66
N MET A 155 -6.56 13.88 6.15
CA MET A 155 -5.18 13.69 6.58
C MET A 155 -4.73 14.90 7.39
N LYS A 156 -4.07 14.67 8.53
CA LYS A 156 -3.46 15.71 9.37
C LYS A 156 -1.97 15.44 9.49
N GLU A 157 -1.15 16.46 9.29
CA GLU A 157 0.30 16.39 9.51
C GLU A 157 0.70 17.51 10.47
N TYR A 158 1.39 17.14 11.55
CA TYR A 158 1.83 18.12 12.57
C TYR A 158 3.05 17.60 13.33
N ILE A 159 3.64 18.50 14.11
CA ILE A 159 4.76 18.20 15.01
C ILE A 159 4.25 18.30 16.46
N ASP A 160 4.50 17.26 17.24
CA ASP A 160 4.24 17.22 18.67
C ASP A 160 5.57 16.97 19.41
N GLY A 161 6.12 18.04 19.99
CA GLY A 161 7.46 18.04 20.55
C GLY A 161 8.51 17.70 19.50
N LYS A 162 9.16 16.53 19.63
CA LYS A 162 10.15 16.02 18.67
C LYS A 162 9.58 14.98 17.71
N LYS A 163 8.26 14.77 17.72
CA LYS A 163 7.59 13.74 16.91
C LYS A 163 6.90 14.38 15.71
N LYS A 164 7.20 13.86 14.51
CA LYS A 164 6.43 14.17 13.31
C LYS A 164 5.28 13.17 13.23
N ILE A 165 4.05 13.68 13.17
CA ILE A 165 2.83 12.87 13.20
C ILE A 165 2.05 13.10 11.92
N LYS A 166 1.56 11.99 11.35
CA LYS A 166 0.57 11.98 10.27
C LYS A 166 -0.59 11.09 10.70
N GLU A 167 -1.80 11.63 10.64
CA GLU A 167 -3.03 10.92 10.95
C GLU A 167 -3.91 10.88 9.71
N GLU A 168 -4.56 9.74 9.49
CA GLU A 168 -5.60 9.55 8.51
C GLU A 168 -6.89 9.19 9.24
N LEU A 169 -7.92 9.98 8.97
CA LEU A 169 -9.26 9.78 9.50
C LEU A 169 -10.20 9.45 8.34
N ASP A 170 -11.19 8.60 8.58
CA ASP A 170 -12.24 8.30 7.62
C ASP A 170 -13.25 9.44 7.47
N ASN A 171 -14.32 9.20 6.72
CA ASN A 171 -15.41 10.16 6.50
C ASN A 171 -16.17 10.54 7.80
N ASP A 172 -16.15 9.67 8.80
CA ASP A 172 -16.79 9.89 10.11
C ASP A 172 -15.83 10.54 11.12
N MET A 173 -14.66 10.98 10.65
CA MET A 173 -13.58 11.57 11.46
C MET A 173 -12.99 10.60 12.49
N THR A 174 -13.14 9.29 12.27
CA THR A 174 -12.53 8.25 13.08
C THR A 174 -11.09 7.99 12.61
N LEU A 175 -10.15 7.89 13.54
CA LEU A 175 -8.75 7.59 13.23
C LEU A 175 -8.64 6.18 12.67
N VAL A 176 -8.10 6.04 11.45
CA VAL A 176 -7.86 4.75 10.79
C VAL A 176 -6.38 4.42 10.67
N ASN A 177 -5.53 5.45 10.58
CA ASN A 177 -4.08 5.27 10.54
C ASN A 177 -3.35 6.43 11.22
N LYS A 178 -2.26 6.10 11.94
CA LYS A 178 -1.36 7.09 12.54
C LYS A 178 0.08 6.69 12.32
N LYS A 179 0.85 7.55 11.65
CA LYS A 179 2.30 7.41 11.49
C LYS A 179 3.00 8.40 12.40
N THR A 180 3.99 7.93 13.14
CA THR A 180 4.81 8.75 14.02
C THR A 180 6.29 8.49 13.73
N GLU A 181 7.06 9.56 13.50
CA GLU A 181 8.51 9.51 13.31
C GLU A 181 9.18 10.32 14.42
N TYR A 182 10.17 9.74 15.08
CA TYR A 182 10.94 10.41 16.14
C TYR A 182 12.32 9.76 16.33
N GLU A 183 13.16 10.38 17.15
CA GLU A 183 14.44 9.82 17.58
C GLU A 183 14.37 9.42 19.05
N GLU A 184 14.86 8.22 19.36
CA GLU A 184 14.96 7.68 20.71
C GLU A 184 16.27 6.93 20.87
N ASN A 185 17.07 7.28 21.90
CA ASN A 185 18.37 6.65 22.21
C ASN A 185 19.31 6.56 20.99
N GLY A 186 19.33 7.59 20.13
CA GLY A 186 20.15 7.64 18.91
C GLY A 186 19.66 6.76 17.78
N LEU A 187 18.44 6.25 17.87
CA LEU A 187 17.77 5.51 16.80
C LEU A 187 16.63 6.34 16.23
N LYS A 188 16.50 6.36 14.89
CA LYS A 188 15.29 6.83 14.22
C LYS A 188 14.22 5.76 14.37
N VAL A 189 13.04 6.14 14.85
CA VAL A 189 11.90 5.25 15.08
C VAL A 189 10.75 5.68 14.19
N ASN A 190 10.22 4.74 13.42
CA ASN A 190 9.00 4.90 12.63
C ASN A 190 7.94 3.97 13.19
N VAL A 191 6.82 4.54 13.63
CA VAL A 191 5.67 3.78 14.15
C VAL A 191 4.49 3.98 13.21
N ASN A 192 3.88 2.90 12.78
CA ASN A 192 2.62 2.91 12.03
C ASN A 192 1.56 2.17 12.85
N HIS A 193 0.51 2.88 13.22
CA HIS A 193 -0.63 2.34 13.94
C HIS A 193 -1.84 2.35 13.03
N THR A 194 -2.43 1.18 12.78
CA THR A 194 -3.59 1.00 11.91
C THR A 194 -4.75 0.47 12.72
N ILE A 195 -5.91 1.12 12.60
CA ILE A 195 -7.16 0.73 13.27
C ILE A 195 -8.13 0.22 12.22
N ARG A 196 -8.83 -0.87 12.53
CA ARG A 196 -9.87 -1.48 11.72
C ARG A 196 -11.07 -1.82 12.61
N SER A 197 -12.22 -2.10 12.03
CA SER A 197 -13.43 -2.50 12.78
C SER A 197 -13.21 -3.74 13.67
N THR A 198 -12.29 -4.63 13.30
CA THR A 198 -12.01 -5.89 14.01
C THR A 198 -10.82 -5.81 14.96
N GLY A 199 -10.15 -4.65 15.06
CA GLY A 199 -8.98 -4.51 15.93
C GLY A 199 -7.94 -3.52 15.41
N TYR A 200 -6.70 -3.66 15.86
CA TYR A 200 -5.61 -2.78 15.49
C TYR A 200 -4.31 -3.52 15.24
N SER A 201 -3.39 -2.86 14.55
CA SER A 201 -1.99 -3.28 14.50
C SER A 201 -1.05 -2.08 14.67
N THR A 202 0.12 -2.34 15.22
CA THR A 202 1.21 -1.37 15.36
C THR A 202 2.51 -1.97 14.88
N ASP A 203 3.12 -1.31 13.89
CA ASP A 203 4.46 -1.60 13.40
C ASP A 203 5.43 -0.54 13.90
N SER A 204 6.48 -0.94 14.63
CA SER A 204 7.54 -0.06 15.09
C SER A 204 8.88 -0.51 14.52
N ILE A 205 9.49 0.34 13.72
CA ILE A 205 10.75 0.04 13.03
C ILE A 205 11.83 1.01 13.53
N TYR A 206 12.93 0.45 14.00
CA TYR A 206 14.07 1.17 14.56
C TYR A 206 15.24 1.12 13.58
N TYR A 207 15.85 2.28 13.33
CA TYR A 207 16.97 2.44 12.41
C TYR A 207 18.18 3.06 13.13
N LYS A 208 19.37 2.54 12.86
CA LYS A 208 20.65 3.16 13.17
C LYS A 208 21.25 3.69 11.86
N GLY A 209 21.22 5.00 11.68
CA GLY A 209 21.41 5.58 10.34
C GLY A 209 20.32 5.08 9.38
N ASN A 210 20.72 4.51 8.24
CA ASN A 210 19.80 3.95 7.26
C ASN A 210 19.55 2.45 7.42
N LYS A 211 20.16 1.80 8.43
CA LYS A 211 20.04 0.35 8.64
C LYS A 211 18.94 0.03 9.65
N LYS A 212 18.03 -0.85 9.28
CA LYS A 212 17.01 -1.41 10.18
C LYS A 212 17.71 -2.30 11.21
N VAL A 213 17.50 -2.03 12.49
CA VAL A 213 18.12 -2.78 13.61
C VAL A 213 17.10 -3.56 14.40
N LYS A 214 15.83 -3.12 14.44
CA LYS A 214 14.76 -3.80 15.17
C LYS A 214 13.40 -3.53 14.49
N HIS A 215 12.52 -4.51 14.57
CA HIS A 215 11.12 -4.40 14.18
C HIS A 215 10.26 -5.03 15.26
N ILE A 216 9.22 -4.32 15.67
CA ILE A 216 8.21 -4.81 16.59
C ILE A 216 6.87 -4.70 15.89
N TYR A 217 6.19 -5.82 15.72
CA TYR A 217 4.81 -5.89 15.28
C TYR A 217 3.93 -6.32 16.43
N ASN A 218 2.89 -5.56 16.70
CA ASN A 218 1.87 -5.90 17.71
C ASN A 218 0.50 -5.72 17.08
N SER A 219 -0.40 -6.68 17.29
CA SER A 219 -1.79 -6.58 16.82
C SER A 219 -2.76 -7.25 17.78
N ASP A 220 -3.99 -6.75 17.78
CA ASP A 220 -5.14 -7.38 18.39
C ASP A 220 -6.28 -7.36 17.37
N TYR A 221 -6.65 -8.54 16.86
CA TYR A 221 -7.75 -8.70 15.94
C TYR A 221 -8.71 -9.76 16.49
N ASN A 222 -9.95 -9.37 16.74
CA ASN A 222 -10.97 -10.25 17.32
C ASN A 222 -10.51 -10.96 18.62
N GLY A 223 -9.69 -10.27 19.43
CA GLY A 223 -9.13 -10.81 20.65
C GLY A 223 -7.91 -11.74 20.47
N THR A 224 -7.48 -11.97 19.23
CA THR A 224 -6.22 -12.67 18.97
C THR A 224 -5.08 -11.67 19.00
N ILE A 225 -4.22 -11.78 20.02
CA ILE A 225 -3.07 -10.90 20.20
C ILE A 225 -1.83 -11.53 19.60
N THR A 226 -1.15 -10.81 18.74
CA THR A 226 0.13 -11.22 18.15
C THR A 226 1.21 -10.20 18.53
N LEU A 227 2.35 -10.67 19.01
CA LEU A 227 3.56 -9.88 19.22
C LEU A 227 4.72 -10.55 18.49
N GLU A 228 5.32 -9.87 17.52
CA GLU A 228 6.53 -10.33 16.85
C GLU A 228 7.65 -9.30 17.05
N ILE A 229 8.84 -9.76 17.44
CA ILE A 229 10.03 -8.92 17.59
C ILE A 229 11.13 -9.55 16.74
N SER A 230 11.70 -8.77 15.83
CA SER A 230 12.84 -9.16 15.00
C SER A 230 14.00 -8.19 15.24
N GLU A 231 15.20 -8.72 15.44
CA GLU A 231 16.45 -7.97 15.54
C GLU A 231 17.32 -8.29 14.34
N TYR A 232 18.07 -7.32 13.83
CA TYR A 232 18.82 -7.41 12.58
C TYR A 232 20.29 -7.10 12.82
N ASP A 233 21.18 -7.82 12.09
CA ASP A 233 22.61 -7.52 12.03
C ASP A 233 22.90 -6.32 11.10
N GLU A 234 24.19 -6.01 10.96
CA GLU A 234 24.64 -4.92 10.10
C GLU A 234 24.42 -5.18 8.60
N GLN A 235 24.23 -6.43 8.20
CA GLN A 235 23.93 -6.87 6.84
C GLN A 235 22.44 -6.89 6.53
N GLY A 236 21.57 -6.70 7.57
CA GLY A 236 20.12 -6.71 7.45
C GLY A 236 19.48 -8.10 7.59
N ASN A 237 20.26 -9.11 8.01
CA ASN A 237 19.72 -10.45 8.29
C ASN A 237 19.07 -10.48 9.67
N ILE A 238 18.00 -11.27 9.82
CA ILE A 238 17.38 -11.49 11.13
C ILE A 238 18.30 -12.37 11.99
N VAL A 239 18.80 -11.82 13.09
CA VAL A 239 19.65 -12.56 14.06
C VAL A 239 18.84 -13.09 15.23
N LYS A 240 17.66 -12.50 15.48
CA LYS A 240 16.75 -12.98 16.51
C LYS A 240 15.31 -12.69 16.13
N LYS A 241 14.44 -13.68 16.28
CA LYS A 241 12.99 -13.53 16.09
C LYS A 241 12.26 -14.14 17.29
N THR A 242 11.35 -13.37 17.86
CA THR A 242 10.45 -13.82 18.93
C THR A 242 9.02 -13.61 18.45
N LYS A 243 8.19 -14.63 18.56
CA LYS A 243 6.75 -14.53 18.28
C LYS A 243 5.97 -15.04 19.48
N LYS A 244 5.01 -14.25 19.93
CA LYS A 244 4.02 -14.64 20.95
C LYS A 244 2.64 -14.50 20.33
N LEU A 245 1.82 -15.49 20.55
CA LEU A 245 0.43 -15.52 20.10
C LEU A 245 -0.45 -15.86 21.32
N ARG A 246 -1.52 -15.11 21.50
CA ARG A 246 -2.53 -15.36 22.54
C ARG A 246 -3.90 -15.38 21.86
N TRP A 247 -4.63 -16.46 22.05
CA TRP A 247 -5.98 -16.65 21.54
C TRP A 247 -7.04 -16.16 22.53
N PRO A 248 -8.25 -15.81 22.09
CA PRO A 248 -9.35 -15.38 22.98
C PRO A 248 -9.74 -16.41 24.04
N SER A 249 -9.50 -17.70 23.76
CA SER A 249 -9.79 -18.84 24.67
C SER A 249 -8.77 -19.02 25.79
N ASP A 250 -7.64 -18.29 25.78
CA ASP A 250 -6.55 -18.47 26.72
C ASP A 250 -6.70 -17.53 27.96
N LYS A 251 -7.95 -17.36 28.45
CA LYS A 251 -8.25 -16.58 29.68
C LYS A 251 -8.08 -17.41 30.92
#